data_220e0edebc3ac7b60883c4fa5a49bfb4
#
_entry.id   220e0edebc3ac7b60883c4fa5a49bfb4
#
_cell.length_a   1.000
_cell.length_b   1.000
_cell.length_c   1.000
_cell.angle_alpha   90.00
_cell.angle_beta   90.00
_cell.angle_gamma   90.00
#
_symmetry.space_group_name_H-M   'P 1'
#
loop_
_entity.id
_entity.type
_entity.pdbx_description
1 polymer ?
#
loop_
_entity_poly.entity_id
_entity_poly.type
_entity_poly.pdbx_seq_one_letter_code
_entity_poly.pdbx_strand_id
1 'polypeptide(L)' 'MASHETAPRYQIGARVRVHKDVTTMPALPAYVGIVKEIIPSYVDKTIGYNLTLEDDPRPGRLWFFLQHQLTPA' A
#
# COMPACT_ATOMS: atom_id res chain seq x y z
N MET A 1 21.66 5.14 -14.44
CA MET A 1 21.27 4.20 -13.40
C MET A 1 19.77 4.04 -13.34
N ALA A 2 19.34 2.87 -13.54
CA ALA A 2 17.92 2.60 -13.47
C ALA A 2 17.42 2.76 -12.03
N SER A 3 16.30 3.41 -11.90
CA SER A 3 15.70 3.64 -10.60
C SER A 3 14.40 2.88 -10.44
N HIS A 4 14.31 1.72 -11.10
CA HIS A 4 13.10 0.92 -11.03
C HIS A 4 12.92 0.36 -9.64
N GLU A 5 11.70 0.41 -9.16
CA GLU A 5 11.33 -0.20 -7.90
C GLU A 5 11.12 -1.68 -8.15
N THR A 6 12.21 -2.43 -8.17
CA THR A 6 12.11 -3.86 -8.45
C THR A 6 12.08 -4.69 -7.18
N ALA A 7 12.31 -4.07 -6.02
CA ALA A 7 12.27 -4.76 -4.75
C ALA A 7 11.27 -4.06 -3.83
N PRO A 8 10.45 -4.82 -3.10
CA PRO A 8 9.51 -4.21 -2.17
C PRO A 8 10.24 -3.56 -1.00
N ARG A 9 9.80 -2.37 -0.63
CA ARG A 9 10.31 -1.68 0.55
C ARG A 9 9.68 -2.20 1.83
N TYR A 10 8.48 -2.74 1.71
CA TYR A 10 7.69 -3.15 2.87
C TYR A 10 7.44 -4.63 2.77
N GLN A 11 7.38 -5.28 3.90
CA GLN A 11 7.13 -6.72 3.96
C GLN A 11 5.74 -6.97 4.51
N ILE A 12 5.25 -8.17 4.28
CA ILE A 12 3.97 -8.58 4.84
C ILE A 12 4.02 -8.42 6.35
N GLY A 13 3.02 -7.77 6.91
CA GLY A 13 2.97 -7.45 8.33
C GLY A 13 3.49 -6.07 8.67
N ALA A 14 4.14 -5.37 7.73
CA ALA A 14 4.66 -4.04 8.00
C ALA A 14 3.52 -3.04 8.16
N ARG A 15 3.72 -2.09 9.04
CA ARG A 15 2.77 -1.00 9.27
C ARG A 15 3.20 0.18 8.40
N VAL A 16 2.29 0.67 7.58
CA VAL A 16 2.57 1.73 6.61
C VAL A 16 1.52 2.81 6.69
N ARG A 17 1.88 3.98 6.21
CA ARG A 17 0.98 5.13 6.14
C ARG A 17 0.73 5.51 4.69
N VAL A 18 -0.52 5.74 4.35
CA VAL A 18 -0.91 6.23 3.04
C VAL A 18 -0.75 7.74 3.01
N HIS A 19 -0.14 8.26 1.95
CA HIS A 19 0.02 9.71 1.80
C HIS A 19 -1.35 10.39 1.76
N LYS A 20 -1.42 11.58 2.36
CA LYS A 20 -2.66 12.35 2.37
C LYS A 20 -3.07 12.80 0.97
N ASP A 21 -2.12 12.87 0.06
CA ASP A 21 -2.39 13.29 -1.30
C ASP A 21 -3.07 12.22 -2.13
N VAL A 22 -3.11 10.99 -1.63
CA VAL A 22 -3.80 9.93 -2.33
C VAL A 22 -5.29 10.15 -2.16
N THR A 23 -5.96 10.37 -3.27
CA THR A 23 -7.41 10.50 -3.26
C THR A 23 -8.00 9.24 -3.84
N THR A 24 -8.91 8.63 -3.11
CA THR A 24 -9.59 7.44 -3.55
C THR A 24 -11.08 7.61 -3.32
N MET A 25 -11.85 6.84 -4.03
CA MET A 25 -13.28 6.80 -3.86
C MET A 25 -13.68 5.39 -3.53
N PRO A 26 -14.22 5.15 -2.37
CA PRO A 26 -14.62 6.10 -1.33
C PRO A 26 -13.46 6.56 -0.46
N ALA A 27 -13.74 7.50 0.44
CA ALA A 27 -12.75 7.96 1.40
C ALA A 27 -12.23 6.80 2.25
N LEU A 28 -10.96 6.88 2.62
CA LEU A 28 -10.34 5.83 3.40
C LEU A 28 -10.83 5.88 4.85
N PRO A 29 -11.03 4.72 5.49
CA PRO A 29 -11.38 4.68 6.91
C PRO A 29 -10.23 5.17 7.79
N ALA A 30 -9.00 4.99 7.33
CA ALA A 30 -7.82 5.45 8.03
C ALA A 30 -6.69 5.55 7.02
N TYR A 31 -5.59 6.19 7.40
CA TYR A 31 -4.43 6.34 6.53
C TYR A 31 -3.25 5.48 7.00
N VAL A 32 -3.48 4.59 7.93
CA VAL A 32 -2.46 3.65 8.40
C VAL A 32 -3.01 2.25 8.29
N GLY A 33 -2.18 1.33 7.85
CA GLY A 33 -2.59 -0.04 7.66
C GLY A 33 -1.43 -1.01 7.73
N ILE A 34 -1.76 -2.27 7.52
CA ILE A 34 -0.81 -3.37 7.57
C ILE A 34 -0.74 -4.02 6.20
N VAL A 35 0.46 -4.25 5.72
CA VAL A 35 0.67 -4.93 4.43
C VAL A 35 0.25 -6.39 4.57
N LYS A 36 -0.64 -6.81 3.68
CA LYS A 36 -1.12 -8.20 3.63
C LYS A 36 -0.64 -8.93 2.40
N GLU A 37 -0.44 -8.22 1.29
CA GLU A 37 0.04 -8.81 0.05
C GLU A 37 0.98 -7.85 -0.65
N ILE A 38 1.95 -8.41 -1.34
CA ILE A 38 2.88 -7.65 -2.16
C ILE A 38 2.63 -8.05 -3.61
N ILE A 39 2.36 -7.08 -4.47
CA ILE A 39 1.96 -7.33 -5.84
C ILE A 39 2.91 -6.61 -6.79
N PRO A 40 3.99 -7.27 -7.19
CA PRO A 40 4.89 -6.66 -8.17
C PRO A 40 4.27 -6.69 -9.56
N SER A 41 4.48 -5.63 -10.31
CA SER A 41 4.07 -5.56 -11.70
C SER A 41 5.32 -5.45 -12.56
N TYR A 42 5.60 -6.49 -13.31
CA TYR A 42 6.78 -6.50 -14.16
C TYR A 42 6.57 -5.68 -15.42
N VAL A 43 5.34 -5.50 -15.83
CA VAL A 43 5.01 -4.69 -17.00
C VAL A 43 5.29 -3.22 -16.72
N ASP A 44 4.79 -2.73 -15.58
CA ASP A 44 4.95 -1.32 -15.19
C ASP A 44 6.19 -1.09 -14.37
N LYS A 45 6.86 -2.15 -13.95
CA LYS A 45 8.03 -2.09 -13.07
C LYS A 45 7.73 -1.32 -11.79
N THR A 46 6.56 -1.61 -11.21
CA THR A 46 6.11 -1.01 -9.96
C THR A 46 5.83 -2.10 -8.94
N ILE A 47 5.76 -1.70 -7.69
CA ILE A 47 5.39 -2.60 -6.60
C ILE A 47 4.11 -2.04 -5.99
N GLY A 48 3.09 -2.87 -5.91
CA GLY A 48 1.86 -2.54 -5.23
C GLY A 48 1.68 -3.35 -3.97
N TYR A 49 0.79 -2.91 -3.12
CA TYR A 49 0.51 -3.59 -1.86
C TYR A 49 -0.98 -3.60 -1.61
N ASN A 50 -1.47 -4.71 -1.11
CA ASN A 50 -2.79 -4.76 -0.54
C ASN A 50 -2.67 -4.63 0.97
N LEU A 51 -3.40 -3.69 1.52
CA LEU A 51 -3.36 -3.36 2.94
C LEU A 51 -4.71 -3.59 3.57
N THR A 52 -4.70 -3.95 4.86
CA THR A 52 -5.87 -3.74 5.70
C THR A 52 -5.66 -2.41 6.40
N LEU A 53 -6.66 -1.55 6.42
CA LEU A 53 -6.55 -0.24 7.07
C LEU A 53 -7.10 -0.32 8.49
N GLU A 54 -6.49 0.47 9.38
CA GLU A 54 -6.98 0.57 10.75
C GLU A 54 -8.38 1.17 10.73
N ASP A 55 -9.19 0.79 11.69
CA ASP A 55 -10.56 1.28 11.83
C ASP A 55 -11.49 0.95 10.66
N ASP A 56 -11.08 0.06 9.77
CA ASP A 56 -11.97 -0.40 8.72
C ASP A 56 -13.03 -1.30 9.33
N PRO A 57 -14.32 -0.93 9.19
CA PRO A 57 -15.39 -1.74 9.77
C PRO A 57 -15.59 -3.07 9.05
N ARG A 58 -14.95 -3.27 7.91
CA ARG A 58 -15.10 -4.49 7.12
C ARG A 58 -13.87 -5.37 7.29
N PRO A 59 -13.92 -6.40 8.12
CA PRO A 59 -12.76 -7.26 8.32
C PRO A 59 -12.37 -7.95 7.01
N GLY A 60 -11.09 -8.02 6.76
CA GLY A 60 -10.57 -8.69 5.57
C GLY A 60 -10.62 -7.88 4.30
N ARG A 61 -11.15 -6.66 4.33
CA ARG A 61 -11.15 -5.82 3.14
C ARG A 61 -9.74 -5.34 2.84
N LEU A 62 -9.34 -5.49 1.58
CA LEU A 62 -8.01 -5.07 1.15
C LEU A 62 -8.09 -3.80 0.31
N TRP A 63 -7.09 -2.93 0.49
CA TRP A 63 -6.96 -1.68 -0.24
C TRP A 63 -5.64 -1.70 -0.97
N PHE A 64 -5.65 -1.41 -2.26
CA PHE A 64 -4.46 -1.46 -3.07
C PHE A 64 -3.81 -0.08 -3.18
N PHE A 65 -2.49 -0.03 -2.96
CA PHE A 65 -1.71 1.19 -3.13
C PHE A 65 -0.37 0.87 -3.77
N LEU A 66 0.14 1.80 -4.55
CA LEU A 66 1.48 1.69 -5.11
C LEU A 66 2.52 2.10 -4.07
N GLN A 67 3.73 1.59 -4.25
CA GLN A 67 4.79 1.79 -3.26
C GLN A 67 5.07 3.27 -2.98
N HIS A 68 5.04 4.11 -4.02
CA HIS A 68 5.31 5.52 -3.83
C HIS A 68 4.19 6.26 -3.08
N GLN A 69 3.04 5.63 -2.92
CA GLN A 69 1.92 6.21 -2.18
C GLN A 69 1.98 5.91 -0.69
N LEU A 70 3.01 5.21 -0.25
CA LEU A 70 3.13 4.76 1.13
C LEU A 70 4.43 5.25 1.74
N THR A 71 4.41 5.42 3.07
CA THR A 71 5.60 5.67 3.88
C THR A 71 5.55 4.76 5.10
N PRO A 72 6.69 4.53 5.75
CA PRO A 72 6.66 3.78 7.02
C PRO A 72 5.82 4.50 8.06
N ALA A 73 5.07 3.75 8.80
CA ALA A 73 4.23 4.31 9.86
C ALA A 73 4.92 4.23 11.21
#